data_fc759c0032610e8f8cfb40907b107bfc
#
_entry.id   fc759c0032610e8f8cfb40907b107bfc
#
_cell.length_a   1.000
_cell.length_b   1.000
_cell.length_c   1.000
_cell.angle_alpha   90.00
_cell.angle_beta   90.00
_cell.angle_gamma   90.00
#
_symmetry.space_group_name_H-M   'P 1'
#
loop_
_entity.id
_entity.type
_entity.pdbx_description
1 polymer ?
#
loop_
_entity_poly.entity_id
_entity_poly.type
_entity_poly.pdbx_seq_one_letter_code
_entity_poly.pdbx_strand_id
1 'polypeptide(L)'
;LFPYTTLFRSAAVQALETHHRLLVCCDADAGTLLEARMETVAGAEKVFDFGAMSYADAKVREKLSAKVCRVKGGPVPAKLTRVRAAQRLVGADFAAGCLERAEDTVLFLGSRKGCWVRTVANADMPALWLLDMIRRAASGLPQAAGTIWQKYGRAIPTDALTAQRLPDKPEPDAPTAAPRKRHRVRNALIFLLILALAAFAAAWYYTGGDLAALPQQLQSLGADSLPHAGAKLI
;
A
#
# COMPACT_ATOMS: atom_id res chain seq x y z
N LEU A 1 18.82 -28.35 0.08
CA LEU A 1 17.86 -27.43 0.69
C LEU A 1 18.58 -26.09 0.90
N PHE A 2 18.22 -25.09 0.12
CA PHE A 2 18.84 -23.77 0.22
C PHE A 2 18.35 -23.07 1.50
N PRO A 3 19.23 -22.69 2.43
CA PRO A 3 18.84 -22.05 3.70
C PRO A 3 18.08 -20.73 3.51
N TYR A 4 18.30 -20.05 2.39
CA TYR A 4 17.63 -18.79 2.04
C TYR A 4 16.12 -18.93 1.88
N THR A 5 15.60 -20.07 1.38
CA THR A 5 14.16 -20.26 1.17
C THR A 5 13.38 -20.28 2.49
N THR A 6 13.95 -20.86 3.53
CA THR A 6 13.33 -20.89 4.87
C THR A 6 13.29 -19.51 5.50
N LEU A 7 14.36 -18.73 5.36
CA LEU A 7 14.41 -17.35 5.88
C LEU A 7 13.34 -16.45 5.26
N PHE A 8 13.14 -16.51 3.94
CA PHE A 8 12.13 -15.70 3.28
C PHE A 8 10.71 -16.07 3.71
N ARG A 9 10.42 -17.36 3.87
CA ARG A 9 9.10 -17.83 4.33
C ARG A 9 8.80 -17.33 5.73
N SER A 10 9.72 -17.59 6.67
CA SER A 10 9.57 -17.14 8.06
C SER A 10 9.49 -15.62 8.16
N ALA A 11 10.32 -14.89 7.40
CA ALA A 11 10.29 -13.43 7.40
C ALA A 11 8.97 -12.85 6.83
N ALA A 12 8.36 -13.51 5.84
CA ALA A 12 7.07 -13.09 5.30
C ALA A 12 5.94 -13.31 6.33
N VAL A 13 5.89 -14.48 6.97
CA VAL A 13 4.92 -14.79 8.03
C VAL A 13 5.09 -13.84 9.21
N GLN A 14 6.32 -13.65 9.68
CA GLN A 14 6.63 -12.75 10.79
C GLN A 14 6.23 -11.29 10.48
N ALA A 15 6.48 -10.82 9.24
CA ALA A 15 6.07 -9.48 8.84
C ALA A 15 4.54 -9.32 8.85
N LEU A 16 3.80 -10.32 8.35
CA LEU A 16 2.34 -10.32 8.38
C LEU A 16 1.81 -10.33 9.83
N GLU A 17 2.37 -11.19 10.70
CA GLU A 17 1.95 -11.31 12.10
C GLU A 17 2.25 -10.03 12.89
N THR A 18 3.46 -9.48 12.77
CA THR A 18 3.87 -8.24 13.46
C THR A 18 2.98 -7.05 13.10
N HIS A 19 2.52 -6.99 11.86
CA HIS A 19 1.68 -5.89 11.40
C HIS A 19 0.19 -6.24 11.33
N HIS A 20 -0.22 -7.37 11.89
CA HIS A 20 -1.62 -7.84 11.93
C HIS A 20 -2.27 -7.81 10.54
N ARG A 21 -1.59 -8.40 9.54
CA ARG A 21 -2.03 -8.44 8.15
C ARG A 21 -2.46 -9.84 7.77
N LEU A 22 -3.60 -9.94 7.10
CA LEU A 22 -4.13 -11.18 6.55
C LEU A 22 -3.82 -11.28 5.05
N LEU A 23 -3.31 -12.43 4.63
CA LEU A 23 -3.03 -12.78 3.24
C LEU A 23 -3.96 -13.90 2.79
N VAL A 24 -4.39 -13.84 1.53
CA VAL A 24 -5.16 -14.89 0.86
C VAL A 24 -4.62 -15.16 -0.53
N CYS A 25 -4.74 -16.38 -1.05
CA CYS A 25 -4.51 -16.67 -2.46
C CYS A 25 -5.79 -16.43 -3.28
N CYS A 26 -5.65 -15.89 -4.48
CA CYS A 26 -6.79 -15.57 -5.32
C CYS A 26 -7.36 -16.78 -6.08
N ASP A 27 -6.59 -17.85 -6.20
CA ASP A 27 -6.93 -19.10 -6.88
C ASP A 27 -5.93 -20.21 -6.55
N ALA A 28 -6.17 -21.39 -7.12
CA ALA A 28 -5.33 -22.59 -6.92
C ALA A 28 -3.90 -22.42 -7.43
N ASP A 29 -3.68 -21.66 -8.52
CA ASP A 29 -2.32 -21.43 -9.04
C ASP A 29 -1.46 -20.71 -8.00
N ALA A 30 -2.01 -19.64 -7.40
CA ALA A 30 -1.33 -18.92 -6.33
C ALA A 30 -1.20 -19.78 -5.06
N GLY A 31 -2.19 -20.61 -4.76
CA GLY A 31 -2.15 -21.58 -3.67
C GLY A 31 -0.97 -22.55 -3.85
N THR A 32 -0.88 -23.21 -4.97
CA THR A 32 0.22 -24.14 -5.30
C THR A 32 1.59 -23.46 -5.16
N LEU A 33 1.69 -22.18 -5.53
CA LEU A 33 2.95 -21.45 -5.43
C LEU A 33 3.33 -21.10 -3.99
N LEU A 34 2.37 -20.81 -3.11
CA LEU A 34 2.61 -20.27 -1.76
C LEU A 34 2.22 -21.21 -0.63
N GLU A 35 1.05 -21.86 -0.68
CA GLU A 35 0.47 -22.58 0.48
C GLU A 35 1.42 -23.62 1.05
N ALA A 36 1.90 -24.55 0.23
CA ALA A 36 2.84 -25.59 0.67
C ALA A 36 4.14 -25.05 1.27
N ARG A 37 4.50 -23.81 0.96
CA ARG A 37 5.70 -23.15 1.48
C ARG A 37 5.43 -22.42 2.78
N MET A 38 4.24 -21.88 2.96
CA MET A 38 3.85 -21.15 4.16
C MET A 38 3.33 -22.06 5.26
N GLU A 39 2.61 -23.14 4.92
CA GLU A 39 2.04 -24.10 5.85
C GLU A 39 3.08 -24.69 6.83
N THR A 40 4.32 -24.83 6.38
CA THR A 40 5.41 -25.35 7.22
C THR A 40 6.00 -24.32 8.19
N VAL A 41 5.53 -23.08 8.18
CA VAL A 41 6.02 -21.99 9.02
C VAL A 41 5.08 -21.83 10.21
N ALA A 42 5.62 -21.88 11.42
CA ALA A 42 4.84 -21.66 12.64
C ALA A 42 4.21 -20.25 12.63
N GLY A 43 2.92 -20.17 12.96
CA GLY A 43 2.16 -18.92 12.96
C GLY A 43 1.53 -18.56 11.62
N ALA A 44 1.81 -19.30 10.56
CA ALA A 44 1.22 -19.02 9.24
C ALA A 44 -0.31 -19.08 9.26
N GLU A 45 -0.89 -19.96 10.05
CA GLU A 45 -2.34 -20.15 10.21
C GLU A 45 -3.07 -18.90 10.76
N LYS A 46 -2.33 -17.97 11.40
CA LYS A 46 -2.89 -16.73 11.94
C LYS A 46 -2.97 -15.62 10.90
N VAL A 47 -2.15 -15.70 9.86
CA VAL A 47 -1.94 -14.61 8.90
C VAL A 47 -2.24 -14.99 7.46
N PHE A 48 -2.40 -16.28 7.19
CA PHE A 48 -2.69 -16.81 5.88
C PHE A 48 -3.97 -17.64 5.90
N ASP A 49 -4.93 -17.26 5.09
CA ASP A 49 -6.19 -17.99 4.97
C ASP A 49 -6.02 -19.12 3.94
N PHE A 50 -5.62 -20.28 4.43
CA PHE A 50 -5.40 -21.49 3.64
C PHE A 50 -6.72 -21.98 3.04
N GLY A 51 -6.79 -21.96 1.72
CA GLY A 51 -7.91 -22.52 0.98
C GLY A 51 -9.20 -21.73 0.95
N ALA A 52 -9.29 -20.57 1.60
CA ALA A 52 -10.51 -19.75 1.62
C ALA A 52 -11.07 -19.46 0.23
N MET A 53 -10.19 -19.21 -0.74
CA MET A 53 -10.59 -18.94 -2.13
C MET A 53 -10.45 -20.13 -3.06
N SER A 54 -9.66 -21.13 -2.67
CA SER A 54 -9.36 -22.28 -3.52
C SER A 54 -10.45 -23.34 -3.47
N TYR A 55 -11.05 -23.58 -2.31
CA TYR A 55 -11.85 -24.79 -2.12
C TYR A 55 -13.10 -24.65 -1.24
N ALA A 56 -13.16 -23.66 -0.35
CA ALA A 56 -14.09 -23.70 0.78
C ALA A 56 -15.54 -23.35 0.44
N ASP A 57 -15.79 -22.46 -0.54
CA ASP A 57 -17.15 -22.04 -0.86
C ASP A 57 -17.44 -22.00 -2.38
N ALA A 58 -18.28 -22.91 -2.85
CA ALA A 58 -18.74 -22.95 -4.23
C ALA A 58 -19.37 -21.62 -4.68
N LYS A 59 -20.12 -20.93 -3.78
CA LYS A 59 -20.73 -19.62 -4.05
C LYS A 59 -19.68 -18.52 -4.25
N VAL A 60 -18.60 -18.56 -3.47
CA VAL A 60 -17.49 -17.60 -3.61
C VAL A 60 -16.79 -17.82 -4.94
N ARG A 61 -16.51 -19.08 -5.33
CA ARG A 61 -15.93 -19.42 -6.63
C ARG A 61 -16.80 -18.98 -7.80
N GLU A 62 -18.11 -19.20 -7.70
CA GLU A 62 -19.07 -18.79 -8.72
C GLU A 62 -19.11 -17.27 -8.88
N LYS A 63 -19.26 -16.54 -7.79
CA LYS A 63 -19.22 -15.06 -7.80
C LYS A 63 -17.92 -14.50 -8.38
N LEU A 64 -16.79 -15.12 -8.05
CA LEU A 64 -15.49 -14.73 -8.55
C LEU A 64 -15.37 -14.99 -10.05
N SER A 65 -15.77 -16.19 -10.50
CA SER A 65 -15.77 -16.56 -11.92
C SER A 65 -16.68 -15.65 -12.74
N ALA A 66 -17.88 -15.36 -12.28
CA ALA A 66 -18.80 -14.44 -12.94
C ALA A 66 -18.23 -13.02 -13.11
N LYS A 67 -17.43 -12.53 -12.17
CA LYS A 67 -16.73 -11.25 -12.30
C LYS A 67 -15.60 -11.30 -13.32
N VAL A 68 -14.80 -12.36 -13.31
CA VAL A 68 -13.67 -12.54 -14.21
C VAL A 68 -14.10 -12.74 -15.66
N CYS A 69 -15.16 -13.49 -15.92
CA CYS A 69 -15.70 -13.70 -17.28
C CYS A 69 -16.12 -12.42 -18.01
N ARG A 70 -16.36 -11.33 -17.29
CA ARG A 70 -16.71 -10.02 -17.89
C ARG A 70 -15.51 -9.17 -18.25
N VAL A 71 -14.29 -9.61 -17.93
CA VAL A 71 -13.07 -8.82 -18.14
C VAL A 71 -12.58 -9.03 -19.56
N LYS A 72 -12.44 -7.93 -20.30
CA LYS A 72 -11.83 -7.90 -21.63
C LYS A 72 -10.32 -7.63 -21.50
N GLY A 73 -9.52 -8.06 -22.45
CA GLY A 73 -8.10 -7.72 -22.52
C GLY A 73 -7.14 -8.84 -22.12
N GLY A 74 -7.63 -10.08 -22.01
CA GLY A 74 -6.77 -11.25 -21.83
C GLY A 74 -6.50 -11.69 -20.38
N PRO A 75 -5.53 -12.60 -20.15
CA PRO A 75 -5.36 -13.28 -18.87
C PRO A 75 -4.84 -12.38 -17.76
N VAL A 76 -4.02 -11.37 -18.06
CA VAL A 76 -3.46 -10.47 -17.04
C VAL A 76 -4.52 -9.57 -16.39
N PRO A 77 -5.37 -8.84 -17.13
CA PRO A 77 -6.51 -8.12 -16.55
C PRO A 77 -7.50 -9.03 -15.81
N ALA A 78 -7.72 -10.25 -16.31
CA ALA A 78 -8.57 -11.24 -15.65
C ALA A 78 -7.99 -11.65 -14.29
N LYS A 79 -6.70 -11.97 -14.21
CA LYS A 79 -6.00 -12.31 -12.96
C LYS A 79 -6.00 -11.13 -12.00
N LEU A 80 -5.74 -9.90 -12.46
CA LEU A 80 -5.80 -8.70 -11.63
C LEU A 80 -7.20 -8.48 -11.01
N THR A 81 -8.24 -8.73 -11.80
CA THR A 81 -9.63 -8.66 -11.30
C THR A 81 -9.92 -9.73 -10.27
N ARG A 82 -9.40 -10.95 -10.46
CA ARG A 82 -9.53 -12.07 -9.52
C ARG A 82 -8.84 -11.75 -8.20
N VAL A 83 -7.61 -11.24 -8.23
CA VAL A 83 -6.85 -10.81 -7.03
C VAL A 83 -7.64 -9.76 -6.23
N ARG A 84 -8.15 -8.72 -6.91
CA ARG A 84 -8.97 -7.70 -6.26
C ARG A 84 -10.25 -8.26 -5.65
N ALA A 85 -10.91 -9.17 -6.36
CA ALA A 85 -12.17 -9.75 -5.90
C ALA A 85 -11.93 -10.69 -4.70
N ALA A 86 -10.87 -11.50 -4.72
CA ALA A 86 -10.47 -12.36 -3.61
C ALA A 86 -10.20 -11.54 -2.34
N GLN A 87 -9.36 -10.50 -2.45
CA GLN A 87 -9.04 -9.59 -1.37
C GLN A 87 -10.30 -9.01 -0.71
N ARG A 88 -11.29 -8.60 -1.52
CA ARG A 88 -12.53 -8.00 -1.03
C ARG A 88 -13.52 -9.00 -0.44
N LEU A 89 -13.61 -10.19 -1.03
CA LEU A 89 -14.56 -11.22 -0.58
C LEU A 89 -14.16 -11.80 0.78
N VAL A 90 -12.86 -12.01 0.98
CA VAL A 90 -12.31 -12.50 2.25
C VAL A 90 -12.11 -11.39 3.27
N GLY A 91 -11.97 -10.14 2.81
CA GLY A 91 -11.65 -9.02 3.69
C GLY A 91 -10.18 -8.97 4.09
N ALA A 92 -9.31 -9.72 3.40
CA ALA A 92 -7.88 -9.76 3.66
C ALA A 92 -7.19 -8.41 3.36
N ASP A 93 -6.04 -8.18 3.96
CA ASP A 93 -5.22 -7.00 3.63
C ASP A 93 -4.55 -7.15 2.28
N PHE A 94 -4.08 -8.37 1.98
CA PHE A 94 -3.42 -8.72 0.73
C PHE A 94 -4.04 -9.95 0.08
N ALA A 95 -3.98 -9.98 -1.26
CA ALA A 95 -4.31 -11.17 -2.03
C ALA A 95 -3.18 -11.46 -3.01
N ALA A 96 -2.64 -12.66 -2.96
CA ALA A 96 -1.61 -13.14 -3.87
C ALA A 96 -2.23 -13.78 -5.11
N GLY A 97 -1.60 -13.60 -6.25
CA GLY A 97 -1.93 -14.24 -7.51
C GLY A 97 -0.68 -14.51 -8.34
N CYS A 98 -0.73 -15.48 -9.22
CA CYS A 98 0.29 -15.71 -10.21
C CYS A 98 -0.34 -16.11 -11.55
N LEU A 99 0.38 -15.84 -12.64
CA LEU A 99 0.04 -16.26 -13.98
C LEU A 99 1.29 -16.86 -14.61
N GLU A 100 1.35 -18.17 -14.64
CA GLU A 100 2.45 -18.90 -15.25
C GLU A 100 2.37 -18.80 -16.78
N ARG A 101 3.52 -18.55 -17.40
CA ARG A 101 3.74 -18.58 -18.84
C ARG A 101 4.93 -19.49 -19.14
N ALA A 102 5.17 -19.76 -20.42
CA ALA A 102 6.22 -20.71 -20.82
C ALA A 102 7.61 -20.39 -20.26
N GLU A 103 8.00 -19.13 -20.26
CA GLU A 103 9.35 -18.69 -19.86
C GLU A 103 9.39 -17.91 -18.55
N ASP A 104 8.26 -17.34 -18.15
CA ASP A 104 8.17 -16.46 -16.99
C ASP A 104 6.84 -16.61 -16.24
N THR A 105 6.79 -16.06 -15.06
CA THR A 105 5.60 -15.97 -14.22
C THR A 105 5.33 -14.52 -13.87
N VAL A 106 4.10 -14.06 -14.12
CA VAL A 106 3.63 -12.75 -13.65
C VAL A 106 3.06 -12.91 -12.25
N LEU A 107 3.63 -12.20 -11.29
CA LEU A 107 3.25 -12.19 -9.89
C LEU A 107 2.36 -10.98 -9.59
N PHE A 108 1.35 -11.19 -8.78
CA PHE A 108 0.40 -10.18 -8.36
C PHE A 108 0.28 -10.17 -6.83
N LEU A 109 0.41 -9.01 -6.22
CA LEU A 109 0.09 -8.81 -4.82
C LEU A 109 -0.89 -7.65 -4.69
N GLY A 110 -2.16 -7.99 -4.55
CA GLY A 110 -3.26 -7.03 -4.42
C GLY A 110 -3.40 -6.49 -3.00
N SER A 111 -3.76 -5.23 -2.90
CA SER A 111 -4.17 -4.57 -1.68
C SER A 111 -5.50 -3.83 -1.91
N ARG A 112 -6.01 -3.14 -0.90
CA ARG A 112 -7.26 -2.35 -1.04
C ARG A 112 -7.17 -1.26 -2.11
N LYS A 113 -5.98 -0.67 -2.34
CA LYS A 113 -5.77 0.51 -3.21
C LYS A 113 -5.32 0.17 -4.63
N GLY A 114 -4.70 -0.98 -4.82
CA GLY A 114 -4.11 -1.40 -6.09
C GLY A 114 -3.34 -2.70 -5.92
N CYS A 115 -2.54 -3.03 -6.93
CA CYS A 115 -1.80 -4.27 -7.00
C CYS A 115 -0.36 -4.01 -7.39
N TRP A 116 0.58 -4.63 -6.72
CA TRP A 116 1.95 -4.74 -7.19
C TRP A 116 2.02 -5.88 -8.20
N VAL A 117 2.68 -5.63 -9.32
CA VAL A 117 2.84 -6.59 -10.40
C VAL A 117 4.33 -6.71 -10.73
N ARG A 118 4.80 -7.93 -10.86
CA ARG A 118 6.18 -8.24 -11.22
C ARG A 118 6.20 -9.44 -12.15
N THR A 119 7.04 -9.39 -13.18
CA THR A 119 7.32 -10.53 -14.03
C THR A 119 8.71 -11.10 -13.69
N VAL A 120 8.77 -12.41 -13.50
CA VAL A 120 9.98 -13.12 -13.06
C VAL A 120 10.18 -14.30 -13.99
N ALA A 121 11.40 -14.52 -14.47
CA ALA A 121 11.74 -15.73 -15.23
C ALA A 121 11.51 -16.98 -14.37
N ASN A 122 11.01 -18.06 -14.96
CA ASN A 122 10.71 -19.28 -14.20
C ASN A 122 11.95 -19.86 -13.50
N ALA A 123 13.13 -19.65 -14.08
CA ALA A 123 14.42 -20.03 -13.46
C ALA A 123 14.75 -19.25 -12.17
N ASP A 124 14.18 -18.06 -11.98
CA ASP A 124 14.49 -17.14 -10.88
C ASP A 124 13.59 -17.34 -9.66
N MET A 125 13.01 -18.51 -9.51
CA MET A 125 12.22 -18.92 -8.34
C MET A 125 11.07 -17.95 -8.00
N PRO A 126 10.01 -17.86 -8.83
CA PRO A 126 8.91 -16.90 -8.66
C PRO A 126 8.28 -16.86 -7.26
N ALA A 127 8.23 -18.00 -6.58
CA ALA A 127 7.70 -18.09 -5.22
C ALA A 127 8.49 -17.25 -4.21
N LEU A 128 9.81 -17.18 -4.33
CA LEU A 128 10.63 -16.37 -3.43
C LEU A 128 10.41 -14.87 -3.67
N TRP A 129 10.27 -14.48 -4.91
CA TRP A 129 9.92 -13.10 -5.26
C TRP A 129 8.54 -12.70 -4.72
N LEU A 130 7.57 -13.59 -4.79
CA LEU A 130 6.25 -13.33 -4.25
C LEU A 130 6.28 -13.21 -2.71
N LEU A 131 7.05 -14.07 -2.02
CA LEU A 131 7.26 -13.96 -0.57
C LEU A 131 7.96 -12.66 -0.18
N ASP A 132 8.97 -12.21 -0.94
CA ASP A 132 9.62 -10.92 -0.68
C ASP A 132 8.66 -9.73 -0.92
N MET A 133 7.82 -9.79 -1.97
CA MET A 133 6.78 -8.79 -2.20
C MET A 133 5.81 -8.71 -1.02
N ILE A 134 5.39 -9.86 -0.48
CA ILE A 134 4.50 -9.94 0.69
C ILE A 134 5.18 -9.34 1.92
N ARG A 135 6.41 -9.76 2.22
CA ARG A 135 7.21 -9.26 3.35
C ARG A 135 7.35 -7.74 3.29
N ARG A 136 7.77 -7.21 2.12
CA ARG A 136 7.94 -5.76 1.93
C ARG A 136 6.62 -5.00 2.07
N ALA A 137 5.54 -5.52 1.48
CA ALA A 137 4.23 -4.90 1.58
C ALA A 137 3.69 -4.89 3.02
N ALA A 138 3.84 -5.99 3.76
CA ALA A 138 3.43 -6.10 5.15
C ALA A 138 4.21 -5.12 6.05
N SER A 139 5.53 -5.02 5.85
CA SER A 139 6.41 -4.12 6.61
C SER A 139 6.38 -2.66 6.13
N GLY A 140 5.59 -2.32 5.10
CA GLY A 140 5.56 -0.96 4.55
C GLY A 140 6.84 -0.54 3.82
N LEU A 141 7.69 -1.49 3.45
CA LEU A 141 8.93 -1.26 2.72
C LEU A 141 8.66 -1.02 1.23
N PRO A 142 9.54 -0.28 0.53
CA PRO A 142 9.45 -0.15 -0.92
C PRO A 142 9.64 -1.51 -1.59
N GLN A 143 8.88 -1.77 -2.66
CA GLN A 143 9.05 -2.98 -3.45
C GLN A 143 10.37 -2.98 -4.18
N ALA A 144 10.89 -4.17 -4.49
CA ALA A 144 12.12 -4.33 -5.25
C ALA A 144 12.00 -3.74 -6.66
N ALA A 145 13.12 -3.30 -7.23
CA ALA A 145 13.20 -2.81 -8.60
C ALA A 145 12.55 -3.82 -9.59
N GLY A 146 11.88 -3.32 -10.60
CA GLY A 146 11.10 -4.15 -11.54
C GLY A 146 9.69 -4.53 -11.06
N THR A 147 9.30 -4.16 -9.85
CA THR A 147 7.91 -4.29 -9.38
C THR A 147 7.17 -2.99 -9.64
N ILE A 148 6.06 -3.05 -10.36
CA ILE A 148 5.23 -1.89 -10.68
C ILE A 148 4.00 -1.83 -9.77
N TRP A 149 3.56 -0.62 -9.48
CA TRP A 149 2.30 -0.37 -8.80
C TRP A 149 1.18 -0.08 -9.80
N GLN A 150 0.19 -0.95 -9.85
CA GLN A 150 -0.96 -0.84 -10.72
C GLN A 150 -2.22 -0.45 -9.94
N LYS A 151 -2.82 0.68 -10.25
CA LYS A 151 -4.16 1.02 -9.74
C LYS A 151 -5.21 0.17 -10.42
N TYR A 152 -6.17 -0.33 -9.66
CA TYR A 152 -7.31 -1.04 -10.22
C TYR A 152 -8.10 -0.17 -11.22
N GLY A 153 -8.48 -0.75 -12.34
CA GLY A 153 -9.23 -0.08 -13.41
C GLY A 153 -8.37 0.66 -14.43
N ARG A 154 -7.04 0.62 -14.32
CA ARG A 154 -6.12 1.11 -15.34
C ARG A 154 -5.48 -0.05 -16.09
N ALA A 155 -5.17 0.14 -17.37
CA ALA A 155 -4.42 -0.84 -18.15
C ALA A 155 -2.99 -0.97 -17.61
N ILE A 156 -2.46 -2.20 -17.60
CA ILE A 156 -1.06 -2.46 -17.25
C ILE A 156 -0.23 -2.17 -18.51
N PRO A 157 0.85 -1.39 -18.42
CA PRO A 157 1.76 -1.17 -19.53
C PRO A 157 2.37 -2.50 -20.01
N THR A 158 2.47 -2.71 -21.32
CA THR A 158 2.93 -3.97 -21.89
C THR A 158 4.40 -4.28 -21.55
N ASP A 159 5.23 -3.25 -21.51
CA ASP A 159 6.64 -3.31 -21.12
C ASP A 159 6.84 -3.81 -19.66
N ALA A 160 5.89 -3.53 -18.79
CA ALA A 160 5.91 -4.00 -17.42
C ALA A 160 5.61 -5.51 -17.26
N LEU A 161 5.18 -6.16 -18.32
CA LEU A 161 4.86 -7.59 -18.37
C LEU A 161 5.99 -8.43 -18.97
N THR A 162 7.10 -7.81 -19.29
CA THR A 162 8.32 -8.49 -19.74
C THR A 162 9.20 -8.78 -18.54
N ALA A 163 9.70 -10.02 -18.43
CA ALA A 163 10.62 -10.39 -17.37
C ALA A 163 11.88 -9.52 -17.47
N GLN A 164 12.18 -8.78 -16.42
CA GLN A 164 13.45 -8.09 -16.31
C GLN A 164 14.49 -9.12 -15.86
N ARG A 165 15.49 -9.38 -16.71
CA ARG A 165 16.67 -10.15 -16.29
C ARG A 165 17.31 -9.42 -15.12
N LEU A 166 17.51 -10.12 -14.02
CA LEU A 166 18.32 -9.58 -12.93
C LEU A 166 19.71 -9.26 -13.50
N PRO A 167 20.27 -8.08 -13.22
CA PRO A 167 21.67 -7.82 -13.52
C PRO A 167 22.51 -8.88 -12.80
N ASP A 168 23.48 -9.46 -13.50
CA ASP A 168 24.38 -10.52 -13.01
C ASP A 168 25.25 -10.09 -11.80
N LYS A 169 25.07 -8.87 -11.31
CA LYS A 169 25.76 -8.32 -10.17
C LYS A 169 24.80 -7.50 -9.32
N PRO A 170 24.75 -7.71 -7.99
CA PRO A 170 24.02 -6.82 -7.12
C PRO A 170 24.64 -5.42 -7.24
N GLU A 171 23.91 -4.52 -7.87
CA GLU A 171 24.28 -3.11 -7.87
C GLU A 171 24.24 -2.63 -6.41
N PRO A 172 25.34 -2.06 -5.87
CA PRO A 172 25.31 -1.50 -4.52
C PRO A 172 24.16 -0.50 -4.47
N ASP A 173 23.34 -0.59 -3.43
CA ASP A 173 22.14 0.20 -3.21
C ASP A 173 22.39 1.66 -3.59
N ALA A 174 22.01 2.04 -4.81
CA ALA A 174 21.95 3.42 -5.20
C ALA A 174 21.01 4.12 -4.22
N PRO A 175 21.41 5.25 -3.61
CA PRO A 175 20.57 5.93 -2.63
C PRO A 175 19.23 6.22 -3.28
N THR A 176 18.22 5.48 -2.85
CA THR A 176 16.84 5.59 -3.34
C THR A 176 16.44 7.04 -3.17
N ALA A 177 16.25 7.76 -4.28
CA ALA A 177 15.79 9.13 -4.26
C ALA A 177 14.54 9.20 -3.36
N ALA A 178 14.66 9.92 -2.26
CA ALA A 178 13.64 10.03 -1.24
C ALA A 178 12.29 10.36 -1.88
N PRO A 179 11.18 9.73 -1.49
CA PRO A 179 9.89 9.99 -2.09
C PRO A 179 9.58 11.47 -1.98
N ARG A 180 9.44 12.15 -3.13
CA ARG A 180 9.13 13.56 -3.20
C ARG A 180 7.92 13.87 -2.34
N LYS A 181 8.12 14.67 -1.30
CA LYS A 181 7.18 15.10 -0.25
C LYS A 181 6.01 15.95 -0.79
N ARG A 182 5.31 15.49 -1.82
CA ARG A 182 4.21 16.24 -2.44
C ARG A 182 2.98 16.39 -1.53
N HIS A 183 2.88 15.55 -0.48
CA HIS A 183 1.77 15.60 0.47
C HIS A 183 1.98 16.58 1.63
N ARG A 184 3.22 16.94 1.98
CA ARG A 184 3.48 17.89 3.08
C ARG A 184 2.99 19.29 2.78
N VAL A 185 3.18 19.76 1.54
CA VAL A 185 2.73 21.10 1.15
C VAL A 185 1.20 21.17 1.13
N ARG A 186 0.50 20.15 0.63
CA ARG A 186 -0.97 20.11 0.63
C ARG A 186 -1.54 20.07 2.06
N ASN A 187 -0.94 19.29 2.95
CA ASN A 187 -1.39 19.22 4.34
C ASN A 187 -1.09 20.50 5.10
N ALA A 188 0.04 21.15 4.83
CA ALA A 188 0.37 22.46 5.39
C ALA A 188 -0.61 23.55 4.92
N LEU A 189 -0.99 23.55 3.64
CA LEU A 189 -2.01 24.47 3.11
C LEU A 189 -3.39 24.25 3.74
N ILE A 190 -3.80 22.99 3.91
CA ILE A 190 -5.07 22.65 4.59
C ILE A 190 -5.03 23.12 6.05
N PHE A 191 -3.93 22.90 6.74
CA PHE A 191 -3.77 23.34 8.12
C PHE A 191 -3.84 24.86 8.26
N LEU A 192 -3.15 25.60 7.38
CA LEU A 192 -3.23 27.06 7.33
C LEU A 192 -4.64 27.56 7.03
N LEU A 193 -5.36 26.89 6.14
CA LEU A 193 -6.75 27.24 5.82
C LEU A 193 -7.67 27.06 7.04
N ILE A 194 -7.53 25.94 7.75
CA ILE A 194 -8.30 25.68 8.98
C ILE A 194 -7.98 26.74 10.06
N LEU A 195 -6.73 27.11 10.20
CA LEU A 195 -6.29 28.10 11.18
C LEU A 195 -6.82 29.49 10.85
N ALA A 196 -6.83 29.86 9.56
CA ALA A 196 -7.43 31.11 9.09
C ALA A 196 -8.95 31.15 9.32
N LEU A 197 -9.66 30.06 9.06
CA LEU A 197 -11.09 29.94 9.33
C LEU A 197 -11.41 30.03 10.83
N ALA A 198 -10.60 29.40 11.67
CA ALA A 198 -10.76 29.49 13.12
C ALA A 198 -10.52 30.91 13.64
N ALA A 199 -9.49 31.60 13.14
CA ALA A 199 -9.21 32.99 13.48
C ALA A 199 -10.35 33.91 13.02
N PHE A 200 -10.88 33.69 11.82
CA PHE A 200 -12.02 34.44 11.31
C PHE A 200 -13.28 34.22 12.17
N ALA A 201 -13.57 32.97 12.53
CA ALA A 201 -14.73 32.65 13.38
C ALA A 201 -14.60 33.26 14.77
N ALA A 202 -13.39 33.25 15.35
CA ALA A 202 -13.13 33.92 16.64
C ALA A 202 -13.32 35.44 16.52
N ALA A 203 -12.76 36.07 15.50
CA ALA A 203 -12.94 37.50 15.24
C ALA A 203 -14.42 37.86 15.07
N TRP A 204 -15.16 37.07 14.30
CA TRP A 204 -16.62 37.24 14.12
C TRP A 204 -17.40 37.15 15.42
N TYR A 205 -17.05 36.17 16.25
CA TYR A 205 -17.69 36.00 17.57
C TYR A 205 -17.43 37.17 18.50
N TYR A 206 -16.17 37.67 18.58
CA TYR A 206 -15.78 38.78 19.47
C TYR A 206 -16.31 40.14 18.99
N THR A 207 -16.51 40.32 17.68
CA THR A 207 -17.02 41.58 17.12
C THR A 207 -18.55 41.65 17.04
N GLY A 208 -19.25 40.58 17.46
CA GLY A 208 -20.73 40.52 17.35
C GLY A 208 -21.22 40.54 15.90
N GLY A 209 -20.39 40.16 14.93
CA GLY A 209 -20.70 40.17 13.50
C GLY A 209 -20.28 41.41 12.73
N ASP A 210 -19.73 42.42 13.39
CA ASP A 210 -19.25 43.66 12.75
C ASP A 210 -17.72 43.69 12.65
N LEU A 211 -17.21 43.24 11.50
CA LEU A 211 -15.77 43.18 11.22
C LEU A 211 -15.12 44.56 11.04
N ALA A 212 -15.90 45.63 10.85
CA ALA A 212 -15.37 46.98 10.70
C ALA A 212 -14.83 47.51 12.03
N ALA A 213 -15.24 46.97 13.17
CA ALA A 213 -14.80 47.34 14.50
C ALA A 213 -13.44 46.74 14.94
N LEU A 214 -12.93 45.73 14.22
CA LEU A 214 -11.67 45.03 14.56
C LEU A 214 -10.44 45.93 14.70
N PRO A 215 -10.16 46.89 13.80
CA PRO A 215 -8.98 47.74 13.94
C PRO A 215 -9.04 48.65 15.17
N GLN A 216 -10.20 49.06 15.62
CA GLN A 216 -10.36 49.91 16.81
C GLN A 216 -10.15 49.12 18.11
N GLN A 217 -10.62 47.88 18.19
CA GLN A 217 -10.43 47.00 19.35
C GLN A 217 -8.95 46.53 19.49
N LEU A 218 -8.24 46.30 18.41
CA LEU A 218 -6.81 45.97 18.43
C LEU A 218 -5.96 47.16 18.90
N GLN A 219 -6.34 48.40 18.60
CA GLN A 219 -5.65 49.57 19.06
C GLN A 219 -5.84 49.83 20.58
N SER A 220 -7.02 49.50 21.11
CA SER A 220 -7.29 49.62 22.56
C SER A 220 -6.48 48.62 23.41
N LEU A 221 -6.30 47.38 22.92
CA LEU A 221 -5.49 46.36 23.58
C LEU A 221 -3.98 46.64 23.54
N GLY A 222 -3.50 47.39 22.55
CA GLY A 222 -2.10 47.81 22.43
C GLY A 222 -1.75 49.02 23.31
N ALA A 223 -2.74 49.83 23.74
CA ALA A 223 -2.51 51.02 24.54
C ALA A 223 -2.34 50.71 26.04
N ASP A 224 -2.94 49.62 26.54
CA ASP A 224 -2.89 49.24 27.95
C ASP A 224 -1.63 48.44 28.37
N SER A 225 -0.73 48.12 27.44
CA SER A 225 0.45 47.29 27.68
C SER A 225 1.79 48.02 27.79
N LEU A 226 1.80 49.35 27.86
CA LEU A 226 3.03 50.13 28.13
C LEU A 226 3.15 50.48 29.62
N PRO A 227 4.08 49.86 30.37
CA PRO A 227 4.38 50.31 31.74
C PRO A 227 5.06 51.68 31.68
N HIS A 228 4.47 52.67 32.32
CA HIS A 228 5.09 53.96 32.61
C HIS A 228 6.37 53.75 33.46
N ALA A 229 7.51 53.66 32.79
CA ALA A 229 8.80 53.84 33.44
C ALA A 229 8.99 55.34 33.72
N GLY A 230 8.44 55.80 34.82
CA GLY A 230 8.73 57.14 35.35
C GLY A 230 10.15 57.22 35.86
N ALA A 231 11.03 57.92 35.17
CA ALA A 231 12.30 58.34 35.65
C ALA A 231 12.11 59.33 36.82
N LYS A 232 12.68 59.02 37.99
CA LYS A 232 13.06 60.03 38.98
C LYS A 232 14.59 59.99 39.13
N LEU A 233 15.21 60.97 38.52
CA LEU A 233 16.50 61.48 38.94
C LEU A 233 16.32 62.31 40.25
N ILE A 234 17.00 61.96 41.28
CA ILE A 234 17.78 62.82 42.16
C ILE A 234 18.85 61.96 42.82
#